data_966238c222e6033eb5de71b2709fd972
#
_entry.id   966238c222e6033eb5de71b2709fd972
#
_cell.length_a   1.000
_cell.length_b   1.000
_cell.length_c   1.000
_cell.angle_alpha   90.00
_cell.angle_beta   90.00
_cell.angle_gamma   90.00
#
_symmetry.space_group_name_H-M   'P 1'
#
loop_
_entity.id
_entity.type
_entity.pdbx_description
1 polymer ?
#
loop_
_entity_poly.entity_id
_entity_poly.type
_entity_poly.pdbx_seq_one_letter_code
_entity_poly.pdbx_strand_id
1 'polypeptide(L)'
;MRVLPGGASFGEQIAGLQFVNEGHKTCTLVGYATVTLLLNGQVIGRPSEPASPVKSTRKLRPGQVAESLLHDYTQTCQAPLSDSVQVQVPGTRKTIIRPGMQLRACVLRMDRLTAPE
;
A
#
# COMPACT_ATOMS: atom_id res chain seq x y z
N MET A 1 -5.64 3.26 13.01
CA MET A 1 -4.58 2.92 12.04
C MET A 1 -4.42 4.05 11.05
N ARG A 2 -3.22 4.45 10.84
CA ARG A 2 -2.92 5.53 9.90
C ARG A 2 -2.00 4.99 8.80
N VAL A 3 -2.25 5.39 7.57
CA VAL A 3 -1.42 5.01 6.42
C VAL A 3 -0.70 6.25 5.92
N LEU A 4 0.63 6.16 5.87
CA LEU A 4 1.48 7.26 5.42
C LEU A 4 2.22 6.86 4.15
N PRO A 5 2.47 7.81 3.22
CA PRO A 5 3.34 7.54 2.08
C PRO A 5 4.78 7.39 2.54
N GLY A 6 5.49 6.44 1.95
CA GLY A 6 6.93 6.31 2.12
C GLY A 6 7.68 6.95 0.98
N GLY A 7 8.99 6.74 0.94
CA GLY A 7 9.83 7.24 -0.12
C GLY A 7 9.60 6.54 -1.46
N ALA A 8 10.02 7.17 -2.55
CA ALA A 8 10.01 6.58 -3.87
C ALA A 8 11.45 6.27 -4.30
N SER A 9 11.63 5.23 -5.11
CA SER A 9 12.93 4.93 -5.68
C SER A 9 12.93 5.14 -7.19
N PHE A 10 14.12 5.07 -7.79
CA PHE A 10 14.30 5.32 -9.21
C PHE A 10 14.19 4.04 -10.03
N GLY A 11 13.78 4.17 -11.29
CA GLY A 11 13.67 3.08 -12.24
C GLY A 11 12.29 2.48 -12.25
N GLU A 12 12.03 1.50 -11.39
CA GLU A 12 10.66 1.11 -11.07
C GLU A 12 10.07 2.19 -10.17
N GLN A 13 8.79 2.46 -10.35
CA GLN A 13 8.12 3.28 -9.35
C GLN A 13 7.81 2.41 -8.14
N ILE A 14 8.46 2.72 -7.05
CA ILE A 14 8.24 2.05 -5.78
C ILE A 14 7.65 3.08 -4.83
N ALA A 15 6.48 2.78 -4.31
CA ALA A 15 5.82 3.61 -3.31
C ALA A 15 5.83 2.86 -1.98
N GLY A 16 6.35 3.49 -0.94
CA GLY A 16 6.26 2.96 0.41
C GLY A 16 4.93 3.29 1.05
N LEU A 17 4.38 2.35 1.80
CA LEU A 17 3.22 2.56 2.65
C LEU A 17 3.62 2.24 4.08
N GLN A 18 3.36 3.17 4.99
CA GLN A 18 3.61 2.99 6.41
C GLN A 18 2.28 2.87 7.14
N PHE A 19 2.13 1.80 7.91
CA PHE A 19 0.96 1.56 8.73
C PHE A 19 1.31 1.86 10.18
N VAL A 20 0.67 2.87 10.75
CA VAL A 20 0.95 3.33 12.11
C VAL A 20 -0.23 2.98 13.01
N ASN A 21 0.06 2.31 14.13
CA ASN A 21 -0.97 2.07 15.14
C ASN A 21 -1.12 3.31 16.02
N GLU A 22 -2.18 4.07 15.77
CA GLU A 22 -2.51 5.24 16.56
C GLU A 22 -3.48 4.95 17.70
N GLY A 23 -3.90 3.69 17.84
CA GLY A 23 -4.83 3.28 18.89
C GLY A 23 -4.14 3.05 20.21
N HIS A 24 -4.91 2.59 21.19
CA HIS A 24 -4.42 2.31 22.55
C HIS A 24 -4.19 0.83 22.80
N LYS A 25 -4.48 -0.03 21.83
CA LYS A 25 -4.31 -1.47 21.92
C LYS A 25 -3.39 -1.97 20.82
N THR A 26 -2.70 -3.08 21.09
CA THR A 26 -1.93 -3.76 20.06
C THR A 26 -2.87 -4.23 18.94
N CYS A 27 -2.48 -3.99 17.70
CA CYS A 27 -3.21 -4.51 16.54
C CYS A 27 -2.34 -5.49 15.77
N THR A 28 -2.99 -6.37 15.02
CA THR A 28 -2.30 -7.38 14.21
C THR A 28 -2.64 -7.17 12.75
N LEU A 29 -1.61 -7.06 11.93
CA LEU A 29 -1.73 -6.97 10.48
C LEU A 29 -1.34 -8.32 9.88
N VAL A 30 -2.23 -8.90 9.07
CA VAL A 30 -2.02 -10.22 8.48
C VAL A 30 -2.07 -10.13 6.96
N GLY A 31 -1.03 -10.62 6.31
CA GLY A 31 -0.97 -10.71 4.85
C GLY A 31 -0.54 -9.41 4.21
N TYR A 32 -1.19 -9.07 3.10
CA TYR A 32 -0.82 -7.95 2.25
C TYR A 32 -1.90 -6.87 2.27
N ALA A 33 -1.45 -5.61 2.19
CA ALA A 33 -2.36 -4.53 1.86
C ALA A 33 -2.82 -4.68 0.41
N THR A 34 -4.03 -4.23 0.12
CA THR A 34 -4.52 -4.14 -1.25
C THR A 34 -4.66 -2.67 -1.61
N VAL A 35 -4.00 -2.26 -2.68
CA VAL A 35 -4.03 -0.88 -3.15
C VAL A 35 -4.83 -0.80 -4.43
N THR A 36 -5.81 0.08 -4.45
CA THR A 36 -6.62 0.38 -5.63
C THR A 36 -6.39 1.83 -6.00
N LEU A 37 -6.11 2.09 -7.28
CA LEU A 37 -5.86 3.44 -7.76
C LEU A 37 -7.16 4.14 -8.05
N LEU A 38 -7.22 5.43 -7.71
CA LEU A 38 -8.38 6.29 -7.95
C LEU A 38 -7.99 7.50 -8.79
N LEU A 39 -8.87 7.88 -9.70
CA LEU A 39 -8.76 9.11 -10.47
C LEU A 39 -10.13 9.78 -10.48
N ASN A 40 -10.20 11.00 -9.95
CA ASN A 40 -11.46 11.74 -9.79
C ASN A 40 -12.52 10.92 -9.05
N GLY A 41 -12.10 10.17 -8.02
CA GLY A 41 -12.98 9.35 -7.21
C GLY A 41 -13.39 8.03 -7.82
N GLN A 42 -12.91 7.71 -9.01
CA GLN A 42 -13.25 6.46 -9.71
C GLN A 42 -12.05 5.51 -9.73
N VAL A 43 -12.34 4.22 -9.60
CA VAL A 43 -11.33 3.17 -9.68
C VAL A 43 -10.77 3.09 -11.10
N ILE A 44 -9.45 3.08 -11.20
CA ILE A 44 -8.74 2.82 -12.46
C ILE A 44 -7.84 1.62 -12.29
N GLY A 45 -7.79 0.76 -13.32
CA GLY A 45 -6.96 -0.43 -13.30
C GLY A 45 -7.46 -1.50 -12.35
N ARG A 46 -6.58 -2.40 -12.00
CA ARG A 46 -6.85 -3.52 -11.10
C ARG A 46 -6.22 -3.29 -9.74
N PRO A 47 -6.77 -3.86 -8.66
CA PRO A 47 -6.12 -3.81 -7.36
C PRO A 47 -4.74 -4.47 -7.41
N SER A 48 -3.86 -4.05 -6.49
CA SER A 48 -2.54 -4.67 -6.36
C SER A 48 -2.67 -6.14 -5.99
N GLU A 49 -1.68 -6.93 -6.42
CA GLU A 49 -1.57 -8.34 -6.09
C GLU A 49 -0.35 -8.57 -5.19
N PRO A 50 -0.38 -9.59 -4.33
CA PRO A 50 0.80 -9.94 -3.54
C PRO A 50 1.98 -10.31 -4.44
N ALA A 51 3.17 -9.81 -4.11
CA ALA A 51 4.40 -10.15 -4.83
C ALA A 51 4.88 -11.57 -4.54
N SER A 52 4.37 -12.19 -3.48
CA SER A 52 4.78 -13.51 -3.05
C SER A 52 3.57 -14.24 -2.46
N PRO A 53 3.49 -15.58 -2.55
CA PRO A 53 2.42 -16.34 -1.88
C PRO A 53 2.60 -16.41 -0.36
N VAL A 54 3.74 -15.98 0.16
CA VAL A 54 4.03 -16.06 1.60
C VAL A 54 3.33 -14.93 2.32
N LYS A 55 2.50 -15.27 3.31
CA LYS A 55 1.85 -14.30 4.18
C LYS A 55 2.69 -14.07 5.42
N SER A 56 2.73 -12.82 5.88
CA SER A 56 3.40 -12.47 7.13
C SER A 56 2.39 -11.86 8.10
N THR A 57 2.74 -11.91 9.38
CA THR A 57 1.92 -11.33 10.45
C THR A 57 2.80 -10.35 11.21
N ARG A 58 2.29 -9.15 11.45
CA ARG A 58 2.98 -8.13 12.25
C ARG A 58 2.05 -7.63 13.33
N LYS A 59 2.54 -7.68 14.56
CA LYS A 59 1.86 -7.07 15.71
C LYS A 59 2.44 -5.68 15.92
N LEU A 60 1.56 -4.70 15.98
CA LEU A 60 1.93 -3.31 16.23
C LEU A 60 1.38 -2.87 17.57
N ARG A 61 2.26 -2.54 18.50
CA ARG A 61 1.90 -1.85 19.72
C ARG A 61 1.52 -0.41 19.40
N PRO A 62 0.83 0.29 20.30
CA PRO A 62 0.56 1.71 20.07
C PRO A 62 1.83 2.49 19.74
N GLY A 63 1.77 3.27 18.65
CA GLY A 63 2.90 4.05 18.15
C GLY A 63 3.86 3.33 17.24
N GLN A 64 3.75 2.02 17.12
CA GLN A 64 4.64 1.26 16.23
C GLN A 64 4.19 1.32 14.78
N VAL A 65 5.14 1.06 13.86
CA VAL A 65 4.97 1.21 12.42
C VAL A 65 5.39 -0.07 11.73
N ALA A 66 4.63 -0.47 10.72
CA ALA A 66 5.07 -1.46 9.73
C ALA A 66 5.09 -0.81 8.36
N GLU A 67 5.94 -1.30 7.47
CA GLU A 67 6.09 -0.77 6.13
C GLU A 67 5.87 -1.85 5.09
N SER A 68 5.30 -1.46 3.96
CA SER A 68 5.17 -2.32 2.79
C SER A 68 5.49 -1.51 1.55
N LEU A 69 6.14 -2.14 0.57
CA LEU A 69 6.50 -1.49 -0.68
C LEU A 69 5.53 -1.92 -1.78
N LEU A 70 5.01 -0.94 -2.48
CA LEU A 70 4.19 -1.15 -3.67
C LEU A 70 5.04 -0.89 -4.90
N HIS A 71 5.15 -1.89 -5.77
CA HIS A 71 5.88 -1.79 -7.02
C HIS A 71 4.91 -1.53 -8.16
N ASP A 72 5.18 -0.48 -8.92
CA ASP A 72 4.41 -0.11 -10.10
C ASP A 72 5.30 -0.30 -11.33
N TYR A 73 5.00 -1.32 -12.12
CA TYR A 73 5.77 -1.64 -13.34
C TYR A 73 5.23 -0.82 -14.51
N THR A 74 5.78 0.37 -14.71
CA THR A 74 5.27 1.34 -15.68
C THR A 74 5.98 1.37 -17.02
N GLN A 75 7.04 0.62 -17.21
CA GLN A 75 7.94 0.80 -18.35
C GLN A 75 7.29 0.61 -19.72
N THR A 76 6.23 -0.19 -19.82
CA THR A 76 5.56 -0.48 -21.08
C THR A 76 4.08 -0.12 -21.08
N CYS A 77 3.60 0.49 -20.03
CA CYS A 77 2.18 0.72 -19.82
C CYS A 77 1.85 2.20 -19.93
N GLN A 78 0.88 2.54 -20.76
CA GLN A 78 0.42 3.93 -20.97
C GLN A 78 -0.89 4.22 -20.25
N ALA A 79 -1.16 3.51 -19.17
CA ALA A 79 -2.38 3.74 -18.41
C ALA A 79 -2.38 5.10 -17.73
N PRO A 80 -3.57 5.65 -17.40
CA PRO A 80 -3.64 6.94 -16.71
C PRO A 80 -3.01 6.89 -15.33
N LEU A 81 -2.55 8.07 -14.86
CA LEU A 81 -2.05 8.23 -13.50
C LEU A 81 -3.20 8.45 -12.55
N SER A 82 -3.10 7.86 -11.37
CA SER A 82 -4.02 8.14 -10.27
C SER A 82 -3.76 9.51 -9.66
N ASP A 83 -4.75 10.03 -8.97
CA ASP A 83 -4.59 11.20 -8.07
C ASP A 83 -4.65 10.81 -6.60
N SER A 84 -5.09 9.59 -6.33
CA SER A 84 -5.20 9.06 -4.97
C SER A 84 -5.19 7.54 -5.01
N VAL A 85 -5.06 6.93 -3.84
CA VAL A 85 -5.11 5.48 -3.70
C VAL A 85 -6.03 5.12 -2.54
N GLN A 86 -6.69 3.98 -2.67
CA GLN A 86 -7.44 3.36 -1.60
C GLN A 86 -6.66 2.16 -1.11
N VAL A 87 -6.34 2.16 0.18
CA VAL A 87 -5.54 1.11 0.81
C VAL A 87 -6.43 0.31 1.73
N GLN A 88 -6.53 -0.99 1.49
CA GLN A 88 -7.15 -1.91 2.43
C GLN A 88 -6.10 -2.37 3.42
N VAL A 89 -6.34 -2.13 4.71
CA VAL A 89 -5.41 -2.49 5.78
C VAL A 89 -5.30 -4.01 5.86
N PRO A 90 -4.06 -4.57 5.91
CA PRO A 90 -3.88 -6.02 5.90
C PRO A 90 -4.66 -6.74 7.01
N GLY A 91 -5.38 -7.80 6.63
CA GLY A 91 -6.15 -8.61 7.56
C GLY A 91 -7.46 -8.01 8.03
N THR A 92 -7.88 -6.88 7.46
CA THR A 92 -9.12 -6.20 7.82
C THR A 92 -9.93 -5.85 6.58
N ARG A 93 -11.15 -5.38 6.79
CA ARG A 93 -11.98 -4.79 5.73
C ARG A 93 -11.89 -3.26 5.70
N LYS A 94 -11.10 -2.70 6.59
CA LYS A 94 -10.95 -1.26 6.69
C LYS A 94 -10.16 -0.71 5.50
N THR A 95 -10.68 0.35 4.89
CA THR A 95 -10.01 1.03 3.79
C THR A 95 -9.71 2.47 4.16
N ILE A 96 -8.59 2.98 3.66
CA ILE A 96 -8.13 4.35 3.90
C ILE A 96 -7.77 4.93 2.54
N ILE A 97 -8.25 6.15 2.27
CA ILE A 97 -7.93 6.87 1.03
C ILE A 97 -6.78 7.83 1.31
N ARG A 98 -5.73 7.74 0.50
CA ARG A 98 -4.59 8.66 0.53
C ARG A 98 -4.56 9.49 -0.75
N PRO A 99 -4.82 10.80 -0.66
CA PRO A 99 -4.69 11.69 -1.82
C PRO A 99 -3.22 11.98 -2.13
N GLY A 100 -2.96 12.42 -3.35
CA GLY A 100 -1.63 12.86 -3.76
C GLY A 100 -0.69 11.76 -4.20
N MET A 101 -1.13 10.51 -4.24
CA MET A 101 -0.31 9.41 -4.73
C MET A 101 -0.60 9.16 -6.21
N GLN A 102 0.38 9.48 -7.06
CA GLN A 102 0.27 9.35 -8.50
C GLN A 102 1.01 8.09 -8.96
N LEU A 103 0.25 7.08 -9.35
CA LEU A 103 0.77 5.82 -9.87
C LEU A 103 0.03 5.47 -11.15
N ARG A 104 0.68 4.79 -12.09
CA ARG A 104 0.01 4.32 -13.29
C ARG A 104 -0.76 3.04 -13.00
N ALA A 105 -1.94 2.93 -13.60
CA ALA A 105 -2.85 1.80 -13.41
C ALA A 105 -2.42 0.59 -14.23
N CYS A 106 -1.17 0.16 -14.06
CA CYS A 106 -0.59 -0.97 -14.80
C CYS A 106 -0.60 -2.22 -13.93
N VAL A 107 0.54 -2.83 -13.70
CA VAL A 107 0.66 -4.00 -12.86
C VAL A 107 1.24 -3.55 -11.52
N LEU A 108 0.47 -3.72 -10.47
CA LEU A 108 0.87 -3.36 -9.12
C LEU A 108 1.13 -4.63 -8.32
N ARG A 109 2.30 -4.67 -7.66
CA ARG A 109 2.67 -5.77 -6.77
C ARG A 109 3.00 -5.22 -5.39
N MET A 110 2.41 -5.83 -4.37
CA MET A 110 2.61 -5.43 -2.99
C MET A 110 3.55 -6.39 -2.29
N ASP A 111 4.62 -5.86 -1.71
CA ASP A 111 5.51 -6.66 -0.87
C ASP A 111 4.90 -6.91 0.51
N ARG A 112 5.47 -7.87 1.21
CA ARG A 112 5.04 -8.18 2.57
C ARG A 112 5.45 -7.07 3.55
N LEU A 113 4.76 -7.07 4.67
CA LEU A 113 5.03 -6.11 5.74
C LEU A 113 6.39 -6.36 6.36
N THR A 114 7.12 -5.27 6.61
CA THR A 114 8.37 -5.29 7.35
C THR A 114 8.31 -4.23 8.44
N ALA A 115 9.08 -4.44 9.51
CA ALA A 115 9.24 -3.40 10.52
C ALA A 115 10.30 -2.42 10.01
N PRO A 116 10.01 -1.10 9.94
CA PRO A 116 11.05 -0.13 9.62
C PRO A 116 12.07 -0.07 10.74
N GLU A 117 13.31 0.08 10.37
CA GLU A 117 14.40 0.24 11.32
C GLU A 117 14.49 1.65 11.87
#